data_99cb3d42c4fb62d1ce695060be52509d
#
_entry.id   99cb3d42c4fb62d1ce695060be52509d
#
_cell.length_a   1.000
_cell.length_b   1.000
_cell.length_c   1.000
_cell.angle_alpha   90.00
_cell.angle_beta   90.00
_cell.angle_gamma   90.00
#
_symmetry.space_group_name_H-M   'P 1'
#
loop_
_entity.id
_entity.type
_entity.pdbx_description
1 polymer ?
#
loop_
_entity_poly.entity_id
_entity_poly.type
_entity_poly.pdbx_seq_one_letter_code
_entity_poly.pdbx_strand_id
1 'polypeptide(L)'
;MHKSVLLEESIEGLNIRPDGTYIDSTLGYAGHSGEILKRLETEGFLFAFDQDEEAVKYSTEKLSKIGNNFKIFHTNFKNMKDFISTKVDGVIFDLGVSSPQLDQKDRGFSFHMDAPLDMRMDKRQELDAKTVVNTYPLEKLVDILYIYGEEANAKSIAKGIVSSRPFNSTLELAETIKNNVPLSYRRKGNPCRKTFQAIRIEVNNELGILEKSLLDAFDLLKRGGRMSVITFHSLEDRIVKNVFQRLSKDDEMSRFLPVVPEEMKAKAKLINKKPITPSKEELEINPRSRSAKLRIIEKL
;
A
#
# COMPACT_ATOMS: atom_id res chain seq x y z
N MET A 1 -14.32 -3.64 16.90
CA MET A 1 -14.28 -4.28 15.56
C MET A 1 -13.48 -3.35 14.66
N HIS A 2 -12.41 -3.82 14.01
CA HIS A 2 -11.55 -2.97 13.18
C HIS A 2 -12.33 -2.56 11.91
N LYS A 3 -12.50 -1.26 11.68
CA LYS A 3 -13.10 -0.72 10.45
C LYS A 3 -11.97 -0.43 9.45
N SER A 4 -12.13 -0.85 8.19
CA SER A 4 -11.19 -0.52 7.12
C SER A 4 -11.16 1.00 6.89
N VAL A 5 -9.99 1.50 6.52
CA VAL A 5 -9.76 2.94 6.33
C VAL A 5 -10.48 3.42 5.08
N LEU A 6 -11.17 4.56 5.17
CA LEU A 6 -11.91 5.19 4.06
C LEU A 6 -12.82 4.17 3.33
N LEU A 7 -13.47 3.27 4.10
CA LEU A 7 -14.22 2.14 3.55
C LEU A 7 -15.34 2.61 2.64
N GLU A 8 -16.22 3.48 3.12
CA GLU A 8 -17.39 3.95 2.37
C GLU A 8 -16.94 4.72 1.13
N GLU A 9 -16.01 5.67 1.29
CA GLU A 9 -15.54 6.54 0.22
C GLU A 9 -14.84 5.75 -0.91
N SER A 10 -14.09 4.69 -0.55
CA SER A 10 -13.41 3.85 -1.55
C SER A 10 -14.39 2.95 -2.30
N ILE A 11 -15.39 2.41 -1.62
CA ILE A 11 -16.43 1.57 -2.22
C ILE A 11 -17.38 2.39 -3.11
N GLU A 12 -17.79 3.58 -2.66
CA GLU A 12 -18.54 4.52 -3.50
C GLU A 12 -17.72 4.96 -4.71
N GLY A 13 -16.43 5.19 -4.50
CA GLY A 13 -15.47 5.51 -5.56
C GLY A 13 -15.39 4.49 -6.67
N LEU A 14 -15.51 3.21 -6.34
CA LEU A 14 -15.52 2.11 -7.31
C LEU A 14 -16.81 2.08 -8.17
N ASN A 15 -17.90 2.68 -7.71
CA ASN A 15 -19.20 2.66 -8.42
C ASN A 15 -19.65 1.24 -8.77
N ILE A 16 -19.77 0.38 -7.74
CA ILE A 16 -19.96 -1.05 -7.89
C ILE A 16 -21.28 -1.35 -8.61
N ARG A 17 -21.19 -2.18 -9.66
CA ARG A 17 -22.30 -2.78 -10.37
C ARG A 17 -22.51 -4.19 -9.85
N PRO A 18 -23.76 -4.62 -9.62
CA PRO A 18 -24.05 -5.96 -9.08
C PRO A 18 -23.52 -7.11 -9.94
N ASP A 19 -23.48 -6.92 -11.27
CA ASP A 19 -22.99 -7.87 -12.27
C ASP A 19 -21.49 -7.68 -12.62
N GLY A 20 -20.81 -6.74 -11.95
CA GLY A 20 -19.44 -6.32 -12.26
C GLY A 20 -18.38 -7.28 -11.74
N THR A 21 -17.19 -7.17 -12.31
CA THR A 21 -16.00 -7.92 -11.89
C THR A 21 -14.99 -6.94 -11.25
N TYR A 22 -14.49 -7.27 -10.07
CA TYR A 22 -13.63 -6.40 -9.28
C TYR A 22 -12.35 -7.09 -8.86
N ILE A 23 -11.30 -6.28 -8.60
CA ILE A 23 -10.04 -6.74 -8.02
C ILE A 23 -9.81 -5.98 -6.71
N ASP A 24 -9.60 -6.71 -5.62
CA ASP A 24 -8.97 -6.18 -4.41
C ASP A 24 -7.49 -6.60 -4.43
N SER A 25 -6.60 -5.64 -4.67
CA SER A 25 -5.16 -5.90 -4.81
C SER A 25 -4.47 -6.11 -3.47
N THR A 26 -5.14 -5.79 -2.37
CA THR A 26 -4.62 -5.75 -1.00
C THR A 26 -5.67 -6.29 -0.03
N LEU A 27 -6.01 -7.57 -0.20
CA LEU A 27 -7.11 -8.25 0.51
C LEU A 27 -7.10 -7.99 2.03
N GLY A 28 -5.92 -8.08 2.65
CA GLY A 28 -5.76 -7.98 4.10
C GLY A 28 -6.78 -8.88 4.82
N TYR A 29 -7.52 -8.30 5.75
CA TYR A 29 -8.55 -9.01 6.51
C TYR A 29 -9.96 -8.83 5.92
N ALA A 30 -10.03 -8.67 4.60
CA ALA A 30 -11.25 -8.60 3.79
C ALA A 30 -12.27 -7.57 4.28
N GLY A 31 -11.82 -6.35 4.56
CA GLY A 31 -12.73 -5.27 4.89
C GLY A 31 -13.40 -4.71 3.63
N HIS A 32 -12.60 -4.23 2.69
CA HIS A 32 -13.05 -3.74 1.38
C HIS A 32 -13.65 -4.88 0.55
N SER A 33 -12.95 -6.03 0.46
CA SER A 33 -13.44 -7.23 -0.23
C SER A 33 -14.82 -7.67 0.25
N GLY A 34 -15.07 -7.65 1.57
CA GLY A 34 -16.37 -8.02 2.13
C GLY A 34 -17.48 -7.06 1.72
N GLU A 35 -17.22 -5.75 1.66
CA GLU A 35 -18.20 -4.77 1.21
C GLU A 35 -18.43 -4.81 -0.31
N ILE A 36 -17.40 -5.12 -1.11
CA ILE A 36 -17.57 -5.37 -2.54
C ILE A 36 -18.47 -6.59 -2.74
N LEU A 37 -18.12 -7.72 -2.11
CA LEU A 37 -18.84 -9.01 -2.28
C LEU A 37 -20.31 -8.92 -1.89
N LYS A 38 -20.68 -8.16 -0.84
CA LYS A 38 -22.07 -7.92 -0.43
C LYS A 38 -22.90 -7.17 -1.48
N ARG A 39 -22.26 -6.41 -2.36
CA ARG A 39 -22.91 -5.61 -3.41
C ARG A 39 -22.97 -6.32 -4.75
N LEU A 40 -22.28 -7.47 -4.85
CA LEU A 40 -22.32 -8.31 -6.06
C LEU A 40 -23.48 -9.29 -6.00
N GLU A 41 -24.12 -9.49 -7.15
CA GLU A 41 -25.11 -10.55 -7.39
C GLU A 41 -24.44 -11.76 -8.04
N THR A 42 -25.22 -12.74 -8.47
CA THR A 42 -24.76 -14.03 -8.97
C THR A 42 -23.75 -13.94 -10.14
N GLU A 43 -23.93 -12.95 -11.01
CA GLU A 43 -23.06 -12.72 -12.19
C GLU A 43 -21.81 -11.89 -11.87
N GLY A 44 -21.81 -11.19 -10.72
CA GLY A 44 -20.67 -10.40 -10.27
C GLY A 44 -19.57 -11.29 -9.69
N PHE A 45 -18.30 -10.84 -9.78
CA PHE A 45 -17.17 -11.62 -9.29
C PHE A 45 -16.08 -10.77 -8.66
N LEU A 46 -15.44 -11.27 -7.61
CA LEU A 46 -14.34 -10.64 -6.90
C LEU A 46 -13.07 -11.48 -7.01
N PHE A 47 -12.02 -10.91 -7.57
CA PHE A 47 -10.65 -11.39 -7.43
C PHE A 47 -9.96 -10.66 -6.29
N ALA A 48 -9.18 -11.36 -5.47
CA ALA A 48 -8.44 -10.73 -4.40
C ALA A 48 -7.01 -11.27 -4.29
N PHE A 49 -6.08 -10.40 -3.92
CA PHE A 49 -4.66 -10.73 -3.80
C PHE A 49 -4.15 -10.39 -2.41
N ASP A 50 -3.38 -11.30 -1.84
CA ASP A 50 -2.52 -11.01 -0.69
C ASP A 50 -1.30 -11.92 -0.70
N GLN A 51 -0.18 -11.39 -0.24
CA GLN A 51 1.06 -12.14 -0.09
C GLN A 51 1.21 -12.74 1.32
N ASP A 52 0.38 -12.31 2.29
CA ASP A 52 0.37 -12.80 3.65
C ASP A 52 -0.56 -14.01 3.79
N GLU A 53 0.00 -15.18 4.10
CA GLU A 53 -0.75 -16.43 4.26
C GLU A 53 -1.84 -16.34 5.33
N GLU A 54 -1.57 -15.61 6.43
CA GLU A 54 -2.52 -15.45 7.52
C GLU A 54 -3.73 -14.62 7.08
N ALA A 55 -3.48 -13.55 6.30
CA ALA A 55 -4.54 -12.74 5.71
C ALA A 55 -5.39 -13.56 4.73
N VAL A 56 -4.76 -14.33 3.86
CA VAL A 56 -5.45 -15.23 2.90
C VAL A 56 -6.34 -16.23 3.62
N LYS A 57 -5.82 -16.92 4.63
CA LYS A 57 -6.58 -17.93 5.40
C LYS A 57 -7.79 -17.31 6.09
N TYR A 58 -7.57 -16.24 6.86
CA TYR A 58 -8.64 -15.54 7.57
C TYR A 58 -9.71 -15.03 6.61
N SER A 59 -9.30 -14.42 5.52
CA SER A 59 -10.22 -13.76 4.59
C SER A 59 -11.00 -14.76 3.74
N THR A 60 -10.45 -15.93 3.45
CA THR A 60 -11.17 -17.03 2.81
C THR A 60 -12.36 -17.45 3.68
N GLU A 61 -12.14 -17.68 4.97
CA GLU A 61 -13.20 -18.07 5.91
C GLU A 61 -14.26 -16.96 6.07
N LYS A 62 -13.82 -15.70 6.07
CA LYS A 62 -14.74 -14.55 6.22
C LYS A 62 -15.59 -14.34 4.99
N LEU A 63 -15.01 -14.34 3.80
CA LEU A 63 -15.71 -14.10 2.54
C LEU A 63 -16.66 -15.26 2.20
N SER A 64 -16.31 -16.52 2.51
CA SER A 64 -17.18 -17.67 2.30
C SER A 64 -18.50 -17.62 3.09
N LYS A 65 -18.56 -16.78 4.14
CA LYS A 65 -19.81 -16.52 4.89
C LYS A 65 -20.70 -15.45 4.23
N ILE A 66 -20.16 -14.72 3.26
CA ILE A 66 -20.85 -13.64 2.54
C ILE A 66 -21.34 -14.13 1.18
N GLY A 67 -20.50 -14.85 0.44
CA GLY A 67 -20.80 -15.36 -0.89
C GLY A 67 -19.75 -16.36 -1.37
N ASN A 68 -19.93 -16.89 -2.59
CA ASN A 68 -19.03 -17.85 -3.21
C ASN A 68 -18.46 -17.37 -4.56
N ASN A 69 -18.85 -16.17 -5.01
CA ASN A 69 -18.41 -15.56 -6.27
C ASN A 69 -17.13 -14.73 -6.08
N PHE A 70 -16.12 -15.35 -5.48
CA PHE A 70 -14.79 -14.76 -5.32
C PHE A 70 -13.68 -15.78 -5.52
N LYS A 71 -12.47 -15.26 -5.78
CA LYS A 71 -11.24 -16.07 -5.81
C LYS A 71 -10.10 -15.29 -5.20
N ILE A 72 -9.38 -15.91 -4.26
CA ILE A 72 -8.20 -15.34 -3.61
C ILE A 72 -6.95 -15.97 -4.22
N PHE A 73 -5.95 -15.14 -4.50
CA PHE A 73 -4.62 -15.54 -4.94
C PHE A 73 -3.60 -15.22 -3.86
N HIS A 74 -2.92 -16.24 -3.34
CA HIS A 74 -1.83 -16.07 -2.38
C HIS A 74 -0.55 -15.65 -3.10
N THR A 75 -0.51 -14.40 -3.53
CA THR A 75 0.62 -13.78 -4.23
C THR A 75 0.55 -12.25 -4.12
N ASN A 76 1.66 -11.60 -4.43
CA ASN A 76 1.71 -10.16 -4.50
C ASN A 76 0.91 -9.62 -5.71
N PHE A 77 0.22 -8.50 -5.55
CA PHE A 77 -0.56 -7.85 -6.60
C PHE A 77 0.24 -7.48 -7.86
N LYS A 78 1.58 -7.38 -7.77
CA LYS A 78 2.45 -7.19 -8.96
C LYS A 78 2.27 -8.25 -10.03
N ASN A 79 1.78 -9.40 -9.66
CA ASN A 79 1.57 -10.55 -10.54
C ASN A 79 0.12 -10.65 -11.08
N MET A 80 -0.74 -9.62 -10.85
CA MET A 80 -2.16 -9.73 -11.17
C MET A 80 -2.45 -10.10 -12.62
N LYS A 81 -1.65 -9.63 -13.57
CA LYS A 81 -1.80 -9.98 -15.02
C LYS A 81 -1.49 -11.43 -15.34
N ASP A 82 -0.75 -12.13 -14.49
CA ASP A 82 -0.46 -13.55 -14.68
C ASP A 82 -1.67 -14.42 -14.33
N PHE A 83 -2.58 -13.89 -13.52
CA PHE A 83 -3.75 -14.61 -13.01
C PHE A 83 -5.08 -14.14 -13.62
N ILE A 84 -5.14 -12.88 -14.09
CA ILE A 84 -6.36 -12.26 -14.61
C ILE A 84 -6.12 -11.83 -16.05
N SER A 85 -6.84 -12.50 -16.97
CA SER A 85 -6.83 -12.20 -18.41
C SER A 85 -8.06 -11.40 -18.87
N THR A 86 -9.11 -11.33 -18.03
CA THR A 86 -10.36 -10.63 -18.34
C THR A 86 -10.31 -9.18 -17.93
N LYS A 87 -11.10 -8.33 -18.60
CA LYS A 87 -11.28 -6.93 -18.18
C LYS A 87 -12.23 -6.86 -16.98
N VAL A 88 -11.96 -5.91 -16.08
CA VAL A 88 -12.69 -5.73 -14.82
C VAL A 88 -13.34 -4.34 -14.72
N ASP A 89 -14.38 -4.23 -13.92
CA ASP A 89 -15.15 -3.00 -13.72
C ASP A 89 -14.52 -2.09 -12.67
N GLY A 90 -13.71 -2.64 -11.75
CA GLY A 90 -12.98 -1.84 -10.78
C GLY A 90 -11.83 -2.55 -10.10
N VAL A 91 -10.88 -1.75 -9.60
CA VAL A 91 -9.71 -2.22 -8.83
C VAL A 91 -9.54 -1.36 -7.60
N ILE A 92 -9.29 -1.97 -6.44
CA ILE A 92 -8.93 -1.27 -5.22
C ILE A 92 -7.53 -1.65 -4.76
N PHE A 93 -6.82 -0.64 -4.25
CA PHE A 93 -5.57 -0.79 -3.49
C PHE A 93 -5.73 -0.11 -2.14
N ASP A 94 -5.54 -0.84 -1.06
CA ASP A 94 -5.38 -0.31 0.31
C ASP A 94 -3.93 -0.59 0.73
N LEU A 95 -3.02 0.37 0.42
CA LEU A 95 -1.58 0.14 0.52
C LEU A 95 -1.09 0.14 1.97
N GLY A 96 0.10 -0.39 2.17
CA GLY A 96 0.77 -0.43 3.47
C GLY A 96 0.54 -1.74 4.23
N VAL A 97 0.53 -1.66 5.56
CA VAL A 97 0.43 -2.82 6.47
C VAL A 97 -0.94 -2.91 7.10
N SER A 98 -1.44 -4.12 7.25
CA SER A 98 -2.67 -4.38 7.98
C SER A 98 -2.49 -4.15 9.49
N SER A 99 -3.58 -3.81 10.19
CA SER A 99 -3.51 -3.66 11.65
C SER A 99 -3.06 -4.92 12.37
N PRO A 100 -3.51 -6.14 12.02
CA PRO A 100 -2.98 -7.35 12.61
C PRO A 100 -1.47 -7.51 12.44
N GLN A 101 -0.89 -7.16 11.29
CA GLN A 101 0.57 -7.18 11.11
C GLN A 101 1.30 -6.26 12.10
N LEU A 102 0.71 -5.10 12.44
CA LEU A 102 1.26 -4.18 13.43
C LEU A 102 1.05 -4.66 14.88
N ASP A 103 -0.02 -5.39 15.14
CA ASP A 103 -0.42 -5.84 16.48
C ASP A 103 0.18 -7.20 16.86
N GLN A 104 0.53 -8.03 15.86
CA GLN A 104 1.23 -9.29 16.07
C GLN A 104 2.70 -9.07 16.40
N LYS A 105 3.09 -9.47 17.62
CA LYS A 105 4.41 -9.21 18.17
C LYS A 105 5.53 -9.85 17.33
N ASP A 106 5.35 -11.05 16.85
CA ASP A 106 6.36 -11.84 16.12
C ASP A 106 6.63 -11.37 14.69
N ARG A 107 5.82 -10.43 14.16
CA ARG A 107 5.98 -9.88 12.82
C ARG A 107 7.01 -8.75 12.71
N GLY A 108 7.42 -8.13 13.81
CA GLY A 108 8.47 -7.13 13.85
C GLY A 108 8.17 -5.76 13.19
N PHE A 109 6.92 -5.46 12.85
CA PHE A 109 6.54 -4.18 12.25
C PHE A 109 6.46 -3.03 13.26
N SER A 110 6.29 -3.36 14.55
CA SER A 110 6.12 -2.36 15.61
C SER A 110 7.43 -2.07 16.35
N PHE A 111 7.71 -0.80 16.61
CA PHE A 111 8.80 -0.36 17.46
C PHE A 111 8.37 -0.12 18.93
N HIS A 112 7.16 -0.53 19.29
CA HIS A 112 6.62 -0.41 20.64
C HIS A 112 6.72 -1.70 21.46
N MET A 113 6.91 -2.83 20.79
CA MET A 113 6.99 -4.14 21.39
C MET A 113 8.33 -4.79 21.03
N ASP A 114 8.90 -5.55 21.96
CA ASP A 114 10.09 -6.33 21.68
C ASP A 114 9.74 -7.55 20.83
N ALA A 115 10.36 -7.63 19.66
CA ALA A 115 10.05 -8.61 18.63
C ALA A 115 11.26 -8.91 17.75
N PRO A 116 11.29 -10.07 17.06
CA PRO A 116 12.27 -10.31 15.99
C PRO A 116 12.20 -9.22 14.92
N LEU A 117 13.33 -8.88 14.32
CA LEU A 117 13.43 -7.94 13.19
C LEU A 117 13.07 -8.65 11.89
N ASP A 118 11.79 -8.95 11.68
CA ASP A 118 11.31 -9.63 10.46
C ASP A 118 10.81 -8.62 9.41
N MET A 119 9.68 -7.97 9.62
CA MET A 119 8.99 -7.01 8.74
C MET A 119 8.59 -7.57 7.36
N ARG A 120 8.69 -8.86 7.11
CA ARG A 120 8.22 -9.46 5.86
C ARG A 120 6.70 -9.56 5.84
N MET A 121 6.08 -9.09 4.77
CA MET A 121 4.68 -9.36 4.49
C MET A 121 4.51 -10.80 3.98
N ASP A 122 5.38 -11.23 3.07
CA ASP A 122 5.48 -12.61 2.59
C ASP A 122 6.61 -13.35 3.32
N LYS A 123 6.27 -14.26 4.23
CA LYS A 123 7.27 -15.03 4.98
C LYS A 123 8.11 -15.99 4.10
N ARG A 124 7.73 -16.20 2.83
CA ARG A 124 8.48 -17.04 1.87
C ARG A 124 9.70 -16.32 1.27
N GLN A 125 9.75 -14.97 1.33
CA GLN A 125 10.91 -14.21 0.85
C GLN A 125 12.09 -14.33 1.82
N GLU A 126 13.31 -14.21 1.29
CA GLU A 126 14.55 -14.33 2.09
C GLU A 126 14.89 -13.04 2.85
N LEU A 127 14.73 -11.89 2.20
CA LEU A 127 15.10 -10.59 2.77
C LEU A 127 14.15 -10.21 3.90
N ASP A 128 14.71 -10.05 5.10
CA ASP A 128 14.05 -9.56 6.31
C ASP A 128 14.71 -8.29 6.87
N ALA A 129 14.10 -7.69 7.87
CA ALA A 129 14.64 -6.48 8.50
C ALA A 129 15.95 -6.75 9.24
N LYS A 130 16.14 -7.95 9.80
CA LYS A 130 17.38 -8.36 10.47
C LYS A 130 18.55 -8.35 9.50
N THR A 131 18.36 -8.88 8.31
CA THR A 131 19.35 -8.85 7.22
C THR A 131 19.67 -7.42 6.82
N VAL A 132 18.66 -6.57 6.58
CA VAL A 132 18.88 -5.17 6.20
C VAL A 132 19.74 -4.44 7.24
N VAL A 133 19.38 -4.48 8.52
CA VAL A 133 20.08 -3.71 9.54
C VAL A 133 21.48 -4.27 9.86
N ASN A 134 21.68 -5.59 9.75
CA ASN A 134 22.95 -6.22 10.15
C ASN A 134 23.97 -6.34 9.01
N THR A 135 23.53 -6.37 7.73
CA THR A 135 24.45 -6.67 6.62
C THR A 135 24.64 -5.54 5.63
N TYR A 136 23.67 -4.62 5.51
CA TYR A 136 23.78 -3.56 4.51
C TYR A 136 24.95 -2.61 4.80
N PRO A 137 25.75 -2.18 3.79
CA PRO A 137 26.77 -1.17 3.98
C PRO A 137 26.18 0.17 4.39
N LEU A 138 27.00 1.00 5.02
CA LEU A 138 26.59 2.31 5.55
C LEU A 138 25.87 3.16 4.52
N GLU A 139 26.44 3.26 3.33
CA GLU A 139 25.91 4.09 2.24
C GLU A 139 24.50 3.64 1.86
N LYS A 140 24.30 2.33 1.70
CA LYS A 140 22.98 1.77 1.36
C LYS A 140 21.95 2.02 2.47
N LEU A 141 22.35 1.92 3.76
CA LEU A 141 21.47 2.28 4.87
C LEU A 141 21.10 3.77 4.84
N VAL A 142 22.06 4.65 4.58
CA VAL A 142 21.78 6.09 4.44
C VAL A 142 20.77 6.33 3.33
N ASP A 143 20.96 5.70 2.17
CA ASP A 143 20.08 5.88 1.02
C ASP A 143 18.65 5.44 1.32
N ILE A 144 18.44 4.24 1.88
CA ILE A 144 17.08 3.78 2.19
C ILE A 144 16.41 4.66 3.27
N LEU A 145 17.15 5.07 4.29
CA LEU A 145 16.61 5.94 5.34
C LEU A 145 16.24 7.34 4.81
N TYR A 146 17.04 7.87 3.89
CA TYR A 146 16.79 9.16 3.28
C TYR A 146 15.65 9.08 2.24
N ILE A 147 15.71 8.11 1.33
CA ILE A 147 14.75 7.99 0.21
C ILE A 147 13.40 7.45 0.69
N TYR A 148 13.39 6.35 1.45
CA TYR A 148 12.14 5.68 1.87
C TYR A 148 11.59 6.18 3.22
N GLY A 149 12.46 6.73 4.06
CA GLY A 149 12.07 7.32 5.34
C GLY A 149 11.81 8.82 5.27
N GLU A 150 12.30 9.50 4.22
CA GLU A 150 12.40 10.98 4.23
C GLU A 150 13.02 11.47 5.56
N GLU A 151 14.07 10.74 6.05
CA GLU A 151 14.66 10.93 7.36
C GLU A 151 15.85 11.91 7.30
N ALA A 152 15.68 13.08 7.94
CA ALA A 152 16.73 14.11 7.93
C ALA A 152 18.02 13.68 8.66
N ASN A 153 17.90 12.76 9.65
CA ASN A 153 19.02 12.24 10.43
C ASN A 153 19.55 10.90 9.88
N ALA A 154 19.26 10.56 8.62
CA ALA A 154 19.59 9.28 7.99
C ALA A 154 21.05 8.87 8.22
N LYS A 155 22.01 9.79 8.00
CA LYS A 155 23.45 9.54 8.15
C LYS A 155 23.84 9.23 9.61
N SER A 156 23.28 9.94 10.59
CA SER A 156 23.56 9.69 12.02
C SER A 156 22.97 8.35 12.46
N ILE A 157 21.72 8.09 12.09
CA ILE A 157 21.04 6.84 12.43
C ILE A 157 21.76 5.64 11.79
N ALA A 158 22.09 5.72 10.49
CA ALA A 158 22.81 4.63 9.80
C ALA A 158 24.19 4.35 10.42
N LYS A 159 24.95 5.38 10.81
CA LYS A 159 26.22 5.19 11.56
C LYS A 159 25.96 4.50 12.89
N GLY A 160 24.94 4.93 13.63
CA GLY A 160 24.56 4.28 14.89
C GLY A 160 24.20 2.81 14.70
N ILE A 161 23.43 2.48 13.65
CA ILE A 161 23.09 1.09 13.30
C ILE A 161 24.38 0.29 13.03
N VAL A 162 25.25 0.77 12.13
CA VAL A 162 26.48 0.02 11.78
C VAL A 162 27.38 -0.20 12.98
N SER A 163 27.53 0.79 13.87
CA SER A 163 28.41 0.69 15.07
C SER A 163 27.83 -0.18 16.19
N SER A 164 26.52 -0.42 16.23
CA SER A 164 25.85 -1.16 17.30
C SER A 164 25.45 -2.59 16.90
N ARG A 165 25.85 -3.07 15.72
CA ARG A 165 25.60 -4.44 15.27
C ARG A 165 26.23 -5.48 16.20
N PRO A 166 25.63 -6.68 16.34
CA PRO A 166 24.41 -7.15 15.69
C PRO A 166 23.13 -6.77 16.44
N PHE A 167 22.00 -6.63 15.69
CA PHE A 167 20.65 -6.45 16.22
C PHE A 167 19.87 -7.75 16.16
N ASN A 168 19.13 -8.05 17.22
CA ASN A 168 18.23 -9.20 17.28
C ASN A 168 16.77 -8.82 17.47
N SER A 169 16.49 -7.61 17.97
CA SER A 169 15.12 -7.20 18.26
C SER A 169 14.78 -5.78 17.81
N THR A 170 13.48 -5.52 17.70
CA THR A 170 12.94 -4.22 17.34
C THR A 170 13.25 -3.15 18.38
N LEU A 171 13.29 -3.49 19.69
CA LEU A 171 13.61 -2.53 20.74
C LEU A 171 15.08 -2.13 20.73
N GLU A 172 16.01 -3.05 20.49
CA GLU A 172 17.44 -2.75 20.32
C GLU A 172 17.65 -1.72 19.19
N LEU A 173 17.01 -1.95 18.05
CA LEU A 173 17.03 -1.02 16.92
C LEU A 173 16.40 0.33 17.29
N ALA A 174 15.23 0.32 17.96
CA ALA A 174 14.51 1.53 18.33
C ALA A 174 15.32 2.38 19.33
N GLU A 175 16.03 1.76 20.27
CA GLU A 175 16.92 2.46 21.22
C GLU A 175 18.10 3.09 20.48
N THR A 176 18.73 2.36 19.59
CA THR A 176 19.83 2.88 18.76
C THR A 176 19.38 4.08 17.94
N ILE A 177 18.21 4.03 17.30
CA ILE A 177 17.64 5.17 16.56
C ILE A 177 17.48 6.38 17.48
N LYS A 178 16.85 6.19 18.65
CA LYS A 178 16.66 7.27 19.62
C LYS A 178 17.98 7.90 20.05
N ASN A 179 19.02 7.12 20.30
CA ASN A 179 20.31 7.60 20.77
C ASN A 179 21.11 8.34 19.67
N ASN A 180 20.76 8.16 18.40
CA ASN A 180 21.45 8.77 17.27
C ASN A 180 20.70 9.96 16.63
N VAL A 181 19.72 10.53 17.34
CA VAL A 181 19.00 11.73 16.91
C VAL A 181 18.98 12.79 18.05
N PRO A 182 18.95 14.10 17.70
CA PRO A 182 18.89 15.18 18.70
C PRO A 182 17.65 15.10 19.59
N LEU A 183 17.76 15.55 20.85
CA LEU A 183 16.61 15.64 21.78
C LEU A 183 15.48 16.50 21.22
N SER A 184 15.80 17.59 20.52
CA SER A 184 14.82 18.45 19.86
C SER A 184 14.02 17.72 18.80
N TYR A 185 14.62 16.74 18.11
CA TYR A 185 13.93 15.88 17.13
C TYR A 185 12.97 14.90 17.81
N ARG A 186 13.39 14.28 18.93
CA ARG A 186 12.56 13.36 19.72
C ARG A 186 11.30 14.03 20.27
N ARG A 187 11.37 15.32 20.62
CA ARG A 187 10.21 16.09 21.12
C ARG A 187 9.13 16.35 20.07
N LYS A 188 9.47 16.29 18.78
CA LYS A 188 8.52 16.50 17.66
C LYS A 188 7.72 15.25 17.29
N GLY A 189 8.10 14.08 17.80
CA GLY A 189 7.44 12.81 17.53
C GLY A 189 8.37 11.61 17.73
N ASN A 190 7.85 10.40 17.52
CA ASN A 190 8.66 9.20 17.68
C ASN A 190 9.67 9.08 16.52
N PRO A 191 10.99 9.10 16.79
CA PRO A 191 12.03 9.09 15.76
C PRO A 191 12.12 7.73 15.01
N CYS A 192 11.57 6.64 15.58
CA CYS A 192 11.63 5.33 14.99
C CYS A 192 10.71 5.19 13.77
N ARG A 193 9.63 6.00 13.68
CA ARG A 193 8.60 5.84 12.66
C ARG A 193 9.17 5.82 11.23
N LYS A 194 10.00 6.79 10.90
CA LYS A 194 10.57 6.95 9.55
C LYS A 194 11.59 5.86 9.23
N THR A 195 12.42 5.48 10.20
CA THR A 195 13.40 4.42 10.04
C THR A 195 12.73 3.06 9.84
N PHE A 196 11.72 2.73 10.65
CA PHE A 196 10.96 1.48 10.50
C PHE A 196 10.18 1.45 9.19
N GLN A 197 9.58 2.56 8.77
CA GLN A 197 8.96 2.67 7.44
C GLN A 197 9.97 2.41 6.33
N ALA A 198 11.16 3.00 6.39
CA ALA A 198 12.19 2.84 5.37
C ALA A 198 12.65 1.38 5.24
N ILE A 199 12.91 0.72 6.38
CA ILE A 199 13.31 -0.69 6.40
C ILE A 199 12.18 -1.58 5.86
N ARG A 200 10.93 -1.32 6.25
CA ARG A 200 9.75 -2.05 5.77
C ARG A 200 9.60 -1.95 4.25
N ILE A 201 9.72 -0.74 3.71
CA ILE A 201 9.64 -0.48 2.26
C ILE A 201 10.74 -1.24 1.52
N GLU A 202 11.98 -1.25 2.05
CA GLU A 202 13.10 -1.99 1.45
C GLU A 202 12.85 -3.49 1.48
N VAL A 203 12.46 -4.04 2.65
CA VAL A 203 12.19 -5.47 2.83
C VAL A 203 11.13 -5.97 1.85
N ASN A 204 10.04 -5.22 1.68
CA ASN A 204 8.88 -5.65 0.88
C ASN A 204 8.87 -5.08 -0.54
N ASN A 205 9.87 -4.28 -0.92
CA ASN A 205 9.96 -3.60 -2.22
C ASN A 205 8.67 -2.84 -2.58
N GLU A 206 8.03 -2.19 -1.59
CA GLU A 206 6.69 -1.62 -1.71
C GLU A 206 6.58 -0.57 -2.83
N LEU A 207 7.56 0.33 -2.92
CA LEU A 207 7.55 1.40 -3.93
C LEU A 207 8.04 0.93 -5.31
N GLY A 208 8.99 -0.03 -5.34
CA GLY A 208 9.56 -0.52 -6.60
C GLY A 208 8.56 -1.23 -7.51
N ILE A 209 7.52 -1.83 -6.92
CA ILE A 209 6.48 -2.54 -7.67
C ILE A 209 5.25 -1.67 -7.96
N LEU A 210 5.05 -0.56 -7.24
CA LEU A 210 3.76 0.16 -7.19
C LEU A 210 3.38 0.77 -8.54
N GLU A 211 4.27 1.53 -9.19
CA GLU A 211 3.95 2.20 -10.45
C GLU A 211 3.53 1.21 -11.54
N LYS A 212 4.32 0.12 -11.70
CA LYS A 212 4.00 -0.92 -12.68
C LYS A 212 2.66 -1.58 -12.36
N SER A 213 2.40 -1.89 -11.10
CA SER A 213 1.15 -2.54 -10.69
C SER A 213 -0.08 -1.65 -10.92
N LEU A 214 0.04 -0.34 -10.71
CA LEU A 214 -1.04 0.61 -11.03
C LEU A 214 -1.32 0.65 -12.54
N LEU A 215 -0.29 0.61 -13.37
CA LEU A 215 -0.45 0.57 -14.83
C LEU A 215 -1.05 -0.76 -15.29
N ASP A 216 -0.59 -1.87 -14.74
CA ASP A 216 -1.13 -3.21 -15.03
C ASP A 216 -2.62 -3.30 -14.64
N ALA A 217 -2.99 -2.76 -13.47
CA ALA A 217 -4.38 -2.67 -13.02
C ALA A 217 -5.22 -1.78 -13.94
N PHE A 218 -4.68 -0.63 -14.35
CA PHE A 218 -5.35 0.27 -15.28
C PHE A 218 -5.60 -0.38 -16.64
N ASP A 219 -4.64 -1.17 -17.13
CA ASP A 219 -4.80 -1.92 -18.36
C ASP A 219 -5.94 -2.93 -18.26
N LEU A 220 -6.12 -3.58 -17.12
CA LEU A 220 -7.21 -4.54 -16.87
C LEU A 220 -8.60 -3.87 -16.81
N LEU A 221 -8.69 -2.57 -16.52
CA LEU A 221 -9.98 -1.89 -16.47
C LEU A 221 -10.70 -1.89 -17.81
N LYS A 222 -12.02 -2.08 -17.78
CA LYS A 222 -12.95 -1.73 -18.86
C LYS A 222 -13.05 -0.22 -19.03
N ARG A 223 -13.58 0.26 -20.15
CA ARG A 223 -14.01 1.66 -20.28
C ARG A 223 -15.12 1.95 -19.26
N GLY A 224 -15.03 3.08 -18.55
CA GLY A 224 -15.90 3.42 -17.43
C GLY A 224 -15.55 2.71 -16.12
N GLY A 225 -14.61 1.76 -16.14
CA GLY A 225 -14.11 1.11 -14.95
C GLY A 225 -13.25 2.05 -14.08
N ARG A 226 -13.25 1.82 -12.75
CA ARG A 226 -12.61 2.72 -11.80
C ARG A 226 -11.52 2.03 -10.97
N MET A 227 -10.51 2.82 -10.62
CA MET A 227 -9.48 2.40 -9.67
C MET A 227 -9.48 3.34 -8.47
N SER A 228 -9.64 2.77 -7.27
CA SER A 228 -9.56 3.44 -5.96
C SER A 228 -8.26 3.06 -5.29
N VAL A 229 -7.43 4.04 -4.90
CA VAL A 229 -6.12 3.80 -4.27
C VAL A 229 -6.01 4.57 -2.97
N ILE A 230 -5.86 3.86 -1.86
CA ILE A 230 -5.60 4.41 -0.53
C ILE A 230 -4.10 4.30 -0.26
N THR A 231 -3.48 5.41 0.16
CA THR A 231 -2.06 5.52 0.49
C THR A 231 -1.90 6.04 1.92
N PHE A 232 -0.80 5.68 2.61
CA PHE A 232 -0.57 6.05 4.01
C PHE A 232 0.65 6.94 4.23
N HIS A 233 1.49 7.13 3.21
CA HIS A 233 2.63 8.04 3.29
C HIS A 233 2.87 8.80 1.97
N SER A 234 3.69 9.86 2.07
CA SER A 234 3.98 10.80 0.99
C SER A 234 4.52 10.16 -0.29
N LEU A 235 5.34 9.13 -0.16
CA LEU A 235 5.99 8.48 -1.30
C LEU A 235 4.99 7.69 -2.15
N GLU A 236 4.12 6.90 -1.50
CA GLU A 236 3.01 6.21 -2.20
C GLU A 236 2.10 7.23 -2.89
N ASP A 237 1.63 8.24 -2.15
CA ASP A 237 0.73 9.27 -2.68
C ASP A 237 1.34 10.00 -3.89
N ARG A 238 2.66 10.23 -3.88
CA ARG A 238 3.39 10.85 -4.98
C ARG A 238 3.36 9.97 -6.23
N ILE A 239 3.63 8.67 -6.10
CA ILE A 239 3.59 7.72 -7.21
C ILE A 239 2.18 7.64 -7.79
N VAL A 240 1.16 7.41 -6.96
CA VAL A 240 -0.24 7.33 -7.40
C VAL A 240 -0.67 8.61 -8.10
N LYS A 241 -0.37 9.78 -7.51
CA LYS A 241 -0.67 11.09 -8.10
C LYS A 241 -0.03 11.24 -9.48
N ASN A 242 1.25 10.90 -9.62
CA ASN A 242 1.97 11.05 -10.88
C ASN A 242 1.40 10.12 -11.96
N VAL A 243 1.13 8.86 -11.63
CA VAL A 243 0.50 7.90 -12.56
C VAL A 243 -0.87 8.40 -13.00
N PHE A 244 -1.72 8.81 -12.06
CA PHE A 244 -3.07 9.28 -12.36
C PHE A 244 -3.06 10.56 -13.19
N GLN A 245 -2.15 11.49 -12.90
CA GLN A 245 -2.00 12.71 -13.69
C GLN A 245 -1.52 12.42 -15.12
N ARG A 246 -0.56 11.49 -15.29
CA ARG A 246 -0.09 11.08 -16.63
C ARG A 246 -1.20 10.45 -17.46
N LEU A 247 -2.02 9.58 -16.86
CA LEU A 247 -3.12 8.93 -17.55
C LEU A 247 -4.30 9.89 -17.88
N SER A 248 -4.45 10.97 -17.10
CA SER A 248 -5.57 11.90 -17.22
C SER A 248 -5.27 13.18 -18.01
N LYS A 249 -4.14 13.23 -18.69
CA LYS A 249 -3.75 14.34 -19.56
C LYS A 249 -3.44 13.81 -20.95
N ASP A 250 -3.68 14.67 -21.94
CA ASP A 250 -3.16 14.44 -23.28
C ASP A 250 -1.61 14.43 -23.25
N ASP A 251 -1.01 13.71 -24.17
CA ASP A 251 0.44 13.75 -24.36
C ASP A 251 0.90 15.18 -24.60
N GLU A 252 2.02 15.58 -23.99
CA GLU A 252 2.51 16.96 -24.11
C GLU A 252 2.84 17.36 -25.56
N MET A 253 3.25 16.39 -26.39
CA MET A 253 3.52 16.62 -27.81
C MET A 253 2.25 16.92 -28.61
N SER A 254 1.08 16.53 -28.12
CA SER A 254 -0.20 16.79 -28.77
C SER A 254 -0.51 18.28 -28.95
N ARG A 255 0.08 19.14 -28.09
CA ARG A 255 -0.08 20.61 -28.15
C ARG A 255 0.43 21.24 -29.45
N PHE A 256 1.33 20.55 -30.14
CA PHE A 256 1.92 21.01 -31.40
C PHE A 256 1.23 20.45 -32.63
N LEU A 257 0.18 19.64 -32.44
CA LEU A 257 -0.55 18.99 -33.52
C LEU A 257 -1.87 19.72 -33.78
N PRO A 258 -2.27 19.95 -35.04
CA PRO A 258 -3.55 20.57 -35.39
C PRO A 258 -4.75 19.69 -34.98
N VAL A 259 -4.55 18.37 -34.91
CA VAL A 259 -5.54 17.39 -34.44
C VAL A 259 -4.79 16.41 -33.52
N VAL A 260 -5.32 16.20 -32.32
CA VAL A 260 -4.74 15.25 -31.36
C VAL A 260 -5.08 13.82 -31.76
N PRO A 261 -4.10 12.97 -32.10
CA PRO A 261 -4.33 11.54 -32.36
C PRO A 261 -4.93 10.84 -31.14
N GLU A 262 -5.73 9.79 -31.35
CA GLU A 262 -6.43 9.08 -30.26
C GLU A 262 -5.45 8.50 -29.24
N GLU A 263 -4.30 7.98 -29.68
CA GLU A 263 -3.25 7.44 -28.81
C GLU A 263 -2.60 8.48 -27.88
N MET A 264 -2.68 9.77 -28.23
CA MET A 264 -2.13 10.89 -27.45
C MET A 264 -3.18 11.54 -26.52
N LYS A 265 -4.43 11.15 -26.63
CA LYS A 265 -5.49 11.66 -25.74
C LYS A 265 -5.39 11.08 -24.34
N ALA A 266 -5.96 11.82 -23.40
CA ALA A 266 -6.13 11.32 -22.02
C ALA A 266 -6.87 9.98 -22.03
N LYS A 267 -6.29 9.00 -21.33
CA LYS A 267 -6.84 7.64 -21.21
C LYS A 267 -7.81 7.50 -20.04
N ALA A 268 -7.83 8.52 -19.16
CA ALA A 268 -8.61 8.47 -17.94
C ALA A 268 -9.06 9.87 -17.51
N LYS A 269 -10.03 9.93 -16.60
CA LYS A 269 -10.38 11.14 -15.88
C LYS A 269 -10.23 10.96 -14.38
N LEU A 270 -9.75 11.99 -13.68
CA LEU A 270 -9.71 12.03 -12.23
C LEU A 270 -11.13 12.19 -11.68
N ILE A 271 -11.59 11.29 -10.83
CA ILE A 271 -12.87 11.43 -10.14
C ILE A 271 -12.74 12.47 -9.02
N ASN A 272 -11.63 12.45 -8.29
CA ASN A 272 -11.30 13.47 -7.30
C ASN A 272 -9.97 14.14 -7.61
N LYS A 273 -9.97 15.48 -7.74
CA LYS A 273 -8.74 16.27 -8.00
C LYS A 273 -7.84 16.35 -6.76
N LYS A 274 -8.46 16.51 -5.58
CA LYS A 274 -7.76 16.46 -4.28
C LYS A 274 -8.00 15.09 -3.65
N PRO A 275 -7.03 14.55 -2.89
CA PRO A 275 -7.26 13.28 -2.19
C PRO A 275 -8.39 13.44 -1.17
N ILE A 276 -9.22 12.41 -1.03
CA ILE A 276 -10.16 12.28 0.07
C ILE A 276 -9.35 11.82 1.29
N THR A 277 -9.61 12.40 2.45
CA THR A 277 -8.94 12.09 3.71
C THR A 277 -9.99 11.67 4.74
N PRO A 278 -9.61 10.87 5.76
CA PRO A 278 -10.53 10.41 6.79
C PRO A 278 -11.28 11.56 7.49
N SER A 279 -12.53 11.33 7.81
CA SER A 279 -13.35 12.24 8.59
C SER A 279 -12.86 12.34 10.05
N LYS A 280 -13.34 13.31 10.79
CA LYS A 280 -13.02 13.45 12.23
C LYS A 280 -13.51 12.23 13.01
N GLU A 281 -14.69 11.76 12.69
CA GLU A 281 -15.33 10.59 13.30
C GLU A 281 -14.50 9.32 13.04
N GLU A 282 -13.98 9.15 11.82
CA GLU A 282 -13.10 8.03 11.51
C GLU A 282 -11.79 8.11 12.28
N LEU A 283 -11.21 9.32 12.42
CA LEU A 283 -9.95 9.52 13.16
C LEU A 283 -10.10 9.21 14.66
N GLU A 284 -11.27 9.44 15.25
CA GLU A 284 -11.56 9.09 16.64
C GLU A 284 -11.65 7.57 16.83
N ILE A 285 -12.25 6.86 15.88
CA ILE A 285 -12.41 5.39 15.93
C ILE A 285 -11.12 4.68 15.50
N ASN A 286 -10.44 5.21 14.47
CA ASN A 286 -9.24 4.62 13.88
C ASN A 286 -8.10 5.66 13.71
N PRO A 287 -7.34 5.97 14.77
CA PRO A 287 -6.23 6.94 14.68
C PRO A 287 -5.14 6.57 13.66
N ARG A 288 -5.07 5.29 13.23
CA ARG A 288 -4.12 4.82 12.20
C ARG A 288 -4.45 5.32 10.80
N SER A 289 -5.70 5.72 10.55
CA SER A 289 -6.14 6.30 9.27
C SER A 289 -5.63 7.72 9.03
N ARG A 290 -5.05 8.38 10.04
CA ARG A 290 -4.69 9.82 10.02
C ARG A 290 -3.91 10.28 8.79
N SER A 291 -3.06 9.45 8.23
CA SER A 291 -2.24 9.79 7.06
C SER A 291 -2.84 9.30 5.75
N ALA A 292 -3.98 8.63 5.80
CA ALA A 292 -4.62 8.03 4.64
C ALA A 292 -5.09 9.08 3.63
N LYS A 293 -4.93 8.75 2.34
CA LYS A 293 -5.38 9.55 1.22
C LYS A 293 -5.95 8.64 0.14
N LEU A 294 -7.18 8.87 -0.24
CA LEU A 294 -7.84 8.15 -1.33
C LEU A 294 -7.80 8.97 -2.61
N ARG A 295 -7.35 8.33 -3.69
CA ARG A 295 -7.42 8.84 -5.06
C ARG A 295 -8.18 7.88 -5.94
N ILE A 296 -9.01 8.43 -6.84
CA ILE A 296 -9.89 7.66 -7.72
C ILE A 296 -9.74 8.16 -9.14
N ILE A 297 -9.59 7.21 -10.07
CA ILE A 297 -9.49 7.46 -11.50
C ILE A 297 -10.48 6.55 -12.25
N GLU A 298 -11.04 7.04 -13.35
CA GLU A 298 -11.94 6.30 -14.24
C GLU A 298 -11.32 6.20 -15.64
N LYS A 299 -11.32 5.02 -16.23
CA LYS A 299 -10.83 4.78 -17.60
C LYS A 299 -11.85 5.30 -18.63
N LEU A 300 -11.37 6.05 -19.63
CA LEU A 300 -12.19 6.61 -20.73
C LEU A 300 -12.41 5.61 -21.89
#